data_54097d34f8c46bfac396a8f10d34e7c5
#
_entry.id   54097d34f8c46bfac396a8f10d34e7c5
#
_cell.length_a   1.000
_cell.length_b   1.000
_cell.length_c   1.000
_cell.angle_alpha   90.00
_cell.angle_beta   90.00
_cell.angle_gamma   90.00
#
_symmetry.space_group_name_H-M   'P 1'
#
loop_
_entity.id
_entity.type
_entity.pdbx_description
1 polymer ?
#
loop_
_entity_poly.entity_id
_entity_poly.type
_entity_poly.pdbx_seq_one_letter_code
_entity_poly.pdbx_strand_id
1 'polypeptide(L)'
;MSVCLVTGGAGFIGSHVVDALVSRGDSVRIVDDLSTGSRTNVRTSSKVEFVQADLAEPGVASIAVDGVEWVVHLAAIPSVPRSVRDPARTHRANVEGTQALLLASRDANVRRVVQASSSSIYGESETLPKHEGMQPSPLSPYALHKLIAEQYASLYTRLYGLETVSLRFFNVFGPRQSPGSQYSGVISLFTA
;
A
#
# COMPACT_ATOMS: atom_id res chain seq x y z
N MET A 1 -1.94 10.06 22.15
CA MET A 1 -2.18 10.24 20.69
C MET A 1 -1.44 9.10 20.01
N SER A 2 -2.14 8.33 19.17
CA SER A 2 -1.51 7.25 18.43
C SER A 2 -0.74 7.80 17.22
N VAL A 3 0.38 7.17 16.90
CA VAL A 3 1.11 7.46 15.67
C VAL A 3 0.72 6.41 14.63
N CYS A 4 0.24 6.87 13.49
CA CYS A 4 -0.07 6.02 12.34
C CYS A 4 1.03 6.15 11.28
N LEU A 5 1.58 5.04 10.82
CA LEU A 5 2.41 5.01 9.63
C LEU A 5 1.53 4.84 8.38
N VAL A 6 1.71 5.72 7.39
CA VAL A 6 1.12 5.56 6.06
C VAL A 6 2.25 5.43 5.05
N THR A 7 2.48 4.24 4.53
CA THR A 7 3.43 4.05 3.44
C THR A 7 2.74 4.34 2.10
N GLY A 8 3.43 4.96 1.16
CA GLY A 8 2.80 5.45 -0.06
C GLY A 8 1.89 6.66 0.18
N GLY A 9 2.12 7.41 1.27
CA GLY A 9 1.28 8.53 1.70
C GLY A 9 1.35 9.77 0.81
N ALA A 10 2.31 9.86 -0.10
CA ALA A 10 2.38 10.89 -1.14
C ALA A 10 1.65 10.49 -2.44
N GLY A 11 1.15 9.25 -2.51
CA GLY A 11 0.34 8.76 -3.62
C GLY A 11 -1.10 9.26 -3.57
N PHE A 12 -1.88 8.90 -4.60
CA PHE A 12 -3.30 9.25 -4.71
C PHE A 12 -4.10 8.80 -3.48
N ILE A 13 -4.22 7.48 -3.25
CA ILE A 13 -5.03 6.95 -2.15
C ILE A 13 -4.42 7.33 -0.79
N GLY A 14 -3.09 7.20 -0.67
CA GLY A 14 -2.39 7.45 0.59
C GLY A 14 -2.56 8.87 1.11
N SER A 15 -2.55 9.87 0.23
CA SER A 15 -2.72 11.26 0.65
C SER A 15 -4.12 11.56 1.23
N HIS A 16 -5.16 10.88 0.74
CA HIS A 16 -6.50 10.98 1.32
C HIS A 16 -6.60 10.28 2.68
N VAL A 17 -5.92 9.13 2.84
CA VAL A 17 -5.83 8.45 4.13
C VAL A 17 -5.10 9.32 5.16
N VAL A 18 -4.00 9.97 4.77
CA VAL A 18 -3.27 10.92 5.63
C VAL A 18 -4.19 12.07 6.06
N ASP A 19 -4.91 12.67 5.14
CA ASP A 19 -5.84 13.77 5.45
C ASP A 19 -6.94 13.33 6.44
N ALA A 20 -7.49 12.14 6.27
CA ALA A 20 -8.52 11.58 7.14
C ALA A 20 -7.97 11.32 8.57
N LEU A 21 -6.78 10.73 8.68
CA LEU A 21 -6.13 10.45 9.96
C LEU A 21 -5.79 11.76 10.71
N VAL A 22 -5.20 12.74 10.03
CA VAL A 22 -4.89 14.05 10.61
C VAL A 22 -6.17 14.78 11.05
N SER A 23 -7.24 14.70 10.27
CA SER A 23 -8.53 15.31 10.60
C SER A 23 -9.20 14.63 11.81
N ARG A 24 -8.96 13.34 12.01
CA ARG A 24 -9.38 12.61 13.22
C ARG A 24 -8.57 12.98 14.47
N GLY A 25 -7.41 13.59 14.28
CA GLY A 25 -6.55 14.05 15.37
C GLY A 25 -5.27 13.24 15.57
N ASP A 26 -5.04 12.21 14.76
CA ASP A 26 -3.85 11.37 14.84
C ASP A 26 -2.57 12.09 14.38
N SER A 27 -1.43 11.63 14.87
CA SER A 27 -0.13 11.94 14.28
C SER A 27 0.19 10.92 13.19
N VAL A 28 0.69 11.38 12.05
CA VAL A 28 0.95 10.53 10.90
C VAL A 28 2.40 10.62 10.48
N ARG A 29 3.07 9.47 10.39
CA ARG A 29 4.35 9.33 9.68
C ARG A 29 4.07 8.81 8.28
N ILE A 30 4.66 9.45 7.28
CA ILE A 30 4.59 9.04 5.88
C ILE A 30 5.96 8.52 5.46
N VAL A 31 5.99 7.36 4.80
CA VAL A 31 7.16 6.87 4.06
C VAL A 31 6.78 6.69 2.60
N ASP A 32 7.49 7.37 1.69
CA ASP A 32 7.23 7.33 0.25
C ASP A 32 8.53 7.65 -0.51
N ASP A 33 8.86 6.90 -1.54
CA ASP A 33 10.05 7.12 -2.36
C ASP A 33 9.83 8.15 -3.48
N LEU A 34 8.58 8.63 -3.63
CA LEU A 34 8.12 9.53 -4.68
C LEU A 34 8.24 8.95 -6.10
N SER A 35 8.40 7.64 -6.25
CA SER A 35 8.47 6.98 -7.58
C SER A 35 7.17 7.06 -8.38
N THR A 36 6.04 7.17 -7.68
CA THR A 36 4.70 7.34 -8.27
C THR A 36 3.87 8.42 -7.57
N GLY A 37 4.25 8.80 -6.37
CA GLY A 37 3.64 9.84 -5.56
C GLY A 37 4.17 11.24 -5.90
N SER A 38 3.57 12.26 -5.28
CA SER A 38 4.03 13.66 -5.39
C SER A 38 4.11 14.30 -4.00
N ARG A 39 5.20 15.02 -3.75
CA ARG A 39 5.37 15.80 -2.51
C ARG A 39 4.24 16.82 -2.32
N THR A 40 3.65 17.30 -3.42
CA THR A 40 2.52 18.26 -3.38
C THR A 40 1.24 17.66 -2.81
N ASN A 41 1.10 16.34 -2.78
CA ASN A 41 -0.03 15.65 -2.16
C ASN A 41 0.09 15.58 -0.63
N VAL A 42 1.28 15.84 -0.08
CA VAL A 42 1.52 15.73 1.35
C VAL A 42 1.15 17.02 2.06
N ARG A 43 0.16 16.93 2.94
CA ARG A 43 -0.29 18.05 3.75
C ARG A 43 0.82 18.54 4.68
N THR A 44 1.05 19.84 4.71
CA THR A 44 1.91 20.48 5.70
C THR A 44 1.15 20.62 7.02
N SER A 45 1.61 19.96 8.08
CA SER A 45 1.01 19.98 9.40
C SER A 45 2.05 19.56 10.44
N SER A 46 1.98 20.12 11.65
CA SER A 46 2.79 19.65 12.78
C SER A 46 2.53 18.22 13.22
N LYS A 47 1.45 17.63 12.74
CA LYS A 47 1.09 16.22 12.98
C LYS A 47 1.58 15.28 11.88
N VAL A 48 2.23 15.79 10.84
CA VAL A 48 2.71 14.99 9.70
C VAL A 48 4.21 15.01 9.64
N GLU A 49 4.82 13.86 9.82
CA GLU A 49 6.23 13.60 9.56
C GLU A 49 6.35 12.94 8.17
N PHE A 50 7.22 13.45 7.31
CA PHE A 50 7.46 12.89 5.99
C PHE A 50 8.90 12.40 5.86
N VAL A 51 9.05 11.12 5.56
CA VAL A 51 10.32 10.44 5.29
C VAL A 51 10.34 9.99 3.84
N GLN A 52 11.24 10.58 3.04
CA GLN A 52 11.45 10.14 1.66
C GLN A 52 12.41 8.97 1.65
N ALA A 53 11.90 7.75 1.47
CA ALA A 53 12.71 6.54 1.45
C ALA A 53 11.99 5.38 0.75
N ASP A 54 12.78 4.42 0.24
CA ASP A 54 12.29 3.13 -0.27
C ASP A 54 12.24 2.12 0.88
N LEU A 55 11.07 1.53 1.13
CA LEU A 55 10.87 0.51 2.18
C LEU A 55 11.73 -0.74 2.01
N ALA A 56 12.15 -1.04 0.79
CA ALA A 56 13.02 -2.18 0.50
C ALA A 56 14.50 -1.89 0.80
N GLU A 57 14.85 -0.65 1.17
CA GLU A 57 16.20 -0.34 1.64
C GLU A 57 16.42 -0.86 3.07
N PRO A 58 17.59 -1.45 3.36
CA PRO A 58 17.91 -1.97 4.69
C PRO A 58 17.72 -0.92 5.78
N GLY A 59 17.01 -1.28 6.86
CA GLY A 59 16.80 -0.43 8.03
C GLY A 59 15.66 0.58 7.90
N VAL A 60 15.20 0.92 6.70
CA VAL A 60 14.13 1.92 6.51
C VAL A 60 12.83 1.49 7.18
N ALA A 61 12.41 0.25 6.99
CA ALA A 61 11.17 -0.26 7.61
C ALA A 61 11.22 -0.20 9.14
N SER A 62 12.38 -0.53 9.75
CA SER A 62 12.54 -0.49 11.21
C SER A 62 12.46 0.94 11.76
N ILE A 63 13.06 1.92 11.07
CA ILE A 63 12.95 3.33 11.44
C ILE A 63 11.50 3.82 11.24
N ALA A 64 10.86 3.38 10.16
CA ALA A 64 9.49 3.80 9.84
C ALA A 64 8.47 3.41 10.91
N VAL A 65 8.60 2.22 11.50
CA VAL A 65 7.64 1.71 12.50
C VAL A 65 7.97 2.09 13.94
N ASP A 66 9.06 2.78 14.20
CA ASP A 66 9.46 3.16 15.56
C ASP A 66 8.41 4.06 16.22
N GLY A 67 7.86 3.64 17.35
CA GLY A 67 6.80 4.32 18.08
C GLY A 67 5.42 4.33 17.38
N VAL A 68 5.24 3.53 16.34
CA VAL A 68 3.99 3.43 15.56
C VAL A 68 3.05 2.40 16.18
N GLU A 69 1.77 2.75 16.32
CA GLU A 69 0.72 1.84 16.77
C GLU A 69 -0.01 1.16 15.61
N TRP A 70 -0.23 1.89 14.52
CA TRP A 70 -1.02 1.44 13.36
C TRP A 70 -0.27 1.67 12.06
N VAL A 71 -0.37 0.73 11.15
CA VAL A 71 0.22 0.85 9.80
C VAL A 71 -0.86 0.74 8.74
N VAL A 72 -0.88 1.71 7.81
CA VAL A 72 -1.62 1.63 6.54
C VAL A 72 -0.60 1.52 5.41
N HIS A 73 -0.49 0.33 4.83
CA HIS A 73 0.51 0.02 3.81
C HIS A 73 -0.09 0.15 2.41
N LEU A 74 0.23 1.25 1.73
CA LEU A 74 -0.22 1.58 0.38
C LEU A 74 0.94 1.72 -0.61
N ALA A 75 2.19 1.75 -0.13
CA ALA A 75 3.37 1.81 -0.98
C ALA A 75 3.41 0.58 -1.91
N ALA A 76 3.42 0.85 -3.20
CA ALA A 76 3.53 -0.16 -4.24
C ALA A 76 3.80 0.53 -5.60
N ILE A 77 4.32 -0.21 -6.55
CA ILE A 77 4.25 0.15 -7.97
C ILE A 77 2.96 -0.47 -8.54
N PRO A 78 1.85 0.29 -8.66
CA PRO A 78 0.53 -0.23 -9.01
C PRO A 78 0.35 -0.28 -10.53
N SER A 79 0.91 -1.30 -11.19
CA SER A 79 0.82 -1.33 -12.66
C SER A 79 1.07 -2.71 -13.23
N VAL A 80 0.05 -3.33 -13.82
CA VAL A 80 0.20 -4.58 -14.55
C VAL A 80 1.23 -4.45 -15.70
N PRO A 81 1.12 -3.51 -16.67
CA PRO A 81 2.14 -3.37 -17.71
C PRO A 81 3.54 -3.02 -17.22
N ARG A 82 3.68 -2.22 -16.13
CA ARG A 82 5.02 -1.99 -15.55
C ARG A 82 5.60 -3.28 -14.98
N SER A 83 4.78 -4.08 -14.32
CA SER A 83 5.24 -5.35 -13.74
C SER A 83 5.67 -6.38 -14.80
N VAL A 84 5.07 -6.33 -15.98
CA VAL A 84 5.49 -7.17 -17.12
C VAL A 84 6.80 -6.66 -17.72
N ARG A 85 6.94 -5.32 -17.82
CA ARG A 85 8.13 -4.69 -18.42
C ARG A 85 9.36 -4.76 -17.52
N ASP A 86 9.16 -4.56 -16.22
CA ASP A 86 10.21 -4.56 -15.20
C ASP A 86 9.75 -5.32 -13.95
N PRO A 87 9.73 -6.67 -14.02
CA PRO A 87 9.26 -7.50 -12.93
C PRO A 87 10.18 -7.43 -11.70
N ALA A 88 11.48 -7.24 -11.88
CA ALA A 88 12.44 -7.18 -10.77
C ALA A 88 12.19 -5.95 -9.89
N ARG A 89 12.05 -4.78 -10.49
CA ARG A 89 11.76 -3.54 -9.76
C ARG A 89 10.41 -3.60 -9.04
N THR A 90 9.38 -4.12 -9.72
CA THR A 90 8.06 -4.24 -9.10
C THR A 90 8.04 -5.31 -8.00
N HIS A 91 8.81 -6.40 -8.13
CA HIS A 91 8.98 -7.38 -7.06
C HIS A 91 9.62 -6.75 -5.84
N ARG A 92 10.74 -6.05 -6.01
CA ARG A 92 11.44 -5.37 -4.93
C ARG A 92 10.51 -4.42 -4.16
N ALA A 93 9.80 -3.54 -4.85
CA ALA A 93 8.89 -2.60 -4.21
C ALA A 93 7.69 -3.29 -3.52
N ASN A 94 7.02 -4.23 -4.21
CA ASN A 94 5.74 -4.76 -3.80
C ASN A 94 5.85 -5.99 -2.90
N VAL A 95 6.96 -6.75 -2.95
CA VAL A 95 7.15 -7.97 -2.16
C VAL A 95 8.20 -7.74 -1.08
N GLU A 96 9.44 -7.37 -1.44
CA GLU A 96 10.50 -7.19 -0.46
C GLU A 96 10.19 -6.04 0.51
N GLY A 97 9.71 -4.88 -0.01
CA GLY A 97 9.29 -3.77 0.83
C GLY A 97 8.13 -4.12 1.78
N THR A 98 7.15 -4.92 1.31
CA THR A 98 6.06 -5.41 2.16
C THR A 98 6.58 -6.36 3.23
N GLN A 99 7.44 -7.30 2.87
CA GLN A 99 8.02 -8.25 3.81
C GLN A 99 8.88 -7.55 4.87
N ALA A 100 9.72 -6.59 4.46
CA ALA A 100 10.51 -5.79 5.39
C ALA A 100 9.62 -5.02 6.39
N LEU A 101 8.52 -4.43 5.91
CA LEU A 101 7.56 -3.73 6.76
C LEU A 101 6.86 -4.65 7.75
N LEU A 102 6.42 -5.84 7.33
CA LEU A 102 5.77 -6.82 8.20
C LEU A 102 6.74 -7.33 9.29
N LEU A 103 8.00 -7.58 8.90
CA LEU A 103 9.05 -7.99 9.84
C LEU A 103 9.29 -6.90 10.90
N ALA A 104 9.50 -5.67 10.46
CA ALA A 104 9.72 -4.53 11.34
C ALA A 104 8.49 -4.27 12.25
N SER A 105 7.27 -4.38 11.70
CA SER A 105 6.02 -4.20 12.44
C SER A 105 5.86 -5.24 13.56
N ARG A 106 6.22 -6.50 13.29
CA ARG A 106 6.27 -7.56 14.31
C ARG A 106 7.24 -7.20 15.44
N ASP A 107 8.46 -6.82 15.07
CA ASP A 107 9.54 -6.56 16.02
C ASP A 107 9.29 -5.31 16.88
N ALA A 108 8.59 -4.32 16.32
CA ALA A 108 8.16 -3.10 17.03
C ALA A 108 6.84 -3.25 17.78
N ASN A 109 6.21 -4.45 17.78
CA ASN A 109 4.90 -4.70 18.39
C ASN A 109 3.80 -3.76 17.87
N VAL A 110 3.82 -3.45 16.57
CA VAL A 110 2.73 -2.73 15.92
C VAL A 110 1.43 -3.49 16.15
N ARG A 111 0.38 -2.81 16.53
CA ARG A 111 -0.91 -3.42 16.86
C ARG A 111 -1.60 -4.01 15.64
N ARG A 112 -1.64 -3.28 14.51
CA ARG A 112 -2.28 -3.76 13.28
C ARG A 112 -1.67 -3.15 12.04
N VAL A 113 -1.57 -3.97 10.99
CA VAL A 113 -1.21 -3.55 9.63
C VAL A 113 -2.42 -3.74 8.71
N VAL A 114 -2.88 -2.67 8.07
CA VAL A 114 -3.87 -2.72 7.00
C VAL A 114 -3.14 -2.47 5.68
N GLN A 115 -3.23 -3.41 4.74
CA GLN A 115 -2.54 -3.28 3.44
C GLN A 115 -3.49 -3.28 2.25
N ALA A 116 -3.12 -2.55 1.21
CA ALA A 116 -3.82 -2.59 -0.07
C ALA A 116 -3.41 -3.82 -0.88
N SER A 117 -4.34 -4.73 -1.07
CA SER A 117 -4.30 -5.75 -2.09
C SER A 117 -5.02 -5.27 -3.36
N SER A 118 -5.42 -6.17 -4.25
CA SER A 118 -6.00 -5.82 -5.54
C SER A 118 -6.99 -6.86 -6.03
N SER A 119 -8.05 -6.42 -6.69
CA SER A 119 -8.95 -7.29 -7.44
C SER A 119 -8.27 -8.06 -8.58
N SER A 120 -7.10 -7.61 -9.03
CA SER A 120 -6.31 -8.30 -10.06
C SER A 120 -5.91 -9.73 -9.68
N ILE A 121 -5.92 -10.08 -8.38
CA ILE A 121 -5.63 -11.44 -7.91
C ILE A 121 -6.70 -12.45 -8.32
N TYR A 122 -7.92 -12.00 -8.64
CA TYR A 122 -8.99 -12.89 -9.10
C TYR A 122 -8.81 -13.38 -10.54
N GLY A 123 -7.93 -12.73 -11.32
CA GLY A 123 -7.72 -13.03 -12.73
C GLY A 123 -8.99 -12.85 -13.57
N GLU A 124 -9.13 -13.66 -14.62
CA GLU A 124 -10.27 -13.66 -15.55
C GLU A 124 -11.35 -14.68 -15.10
N SER A 125 -11.92 -14.48 -13.93
CA SER A 125 -13.06 -15.29 -13.48
C SER A 125 -14.36 -14.70 -14.01
N GLU A 126 -15.24 -15.52 -14.57
CA GLU A 126 -16.58 -15.11 -15.02
C GLU A 126 -17.58 -14.95 -13.85
N THR A 127 -17.26 -15.50 -12.70
CA THR A 127 -18.13 -15.42 -11.52
C THR A 127 -18.28 -14.00 -11.01
N LEU A 128 -19.50 -13.53 -10.89
CA LEU A 128 -19.89 -12.23 -10.33
C LEU A 128 -21.02 -12.42 -9.30
N PRO A 129 -21.06 -11.59 -8.23
CA PRO A 129 -20.00 -10.65 -7.82
C PRO A 129 -18.74 -11.37 -7.34
N LYS A 130 -17.58 -10.68 -7.41
CA LYS A 130 -16.34 -11.17 -6.80
C LYS A 130 -16.50 -11.18 -5.28
N HIS A 131 -15.93 -12.19 -4.63
CA HIS A 131 -15.93 -12.31 -3.17
C HIS A 131 -14.65 -12.98 -2.67
N GLU A 132 -14.35 -12.82 -1.39
CA GLU A 132 -13.08 -13.21 -0.78
C GLU A 132 -12.83 -14.73 -0.79
N GLY A 133 -13.87 -15.54 -0.83
CA GLY A 133 -13.78 -17.01 -0.90
C GLY A 133 -13.37 -17.57 -2.26
N MET A 134 -13.25 -16.72 -3.30
CA MET A 134 -12.82 -17.17 -4.63
C MET A 134 -11.35 -17.55 -4.63
N GLN A 135 -11.00 -18.60 -5.37
CA GLN A 135 -9.62 -19.01 -5.57
C GLN A 135 -8.86 -17.93 -6.36
N PRO A 136 -7.72 -17.43 -5.85
CA PRO A 136 -6.88 -16.51 -6.60
C PRO A 136 -6.32 -17.16 -7.87
N SER A 137 -6.31 -16.40 -8.96
CA SER A 137 -5.75 -16.80 -10.26
C SER A 137 -4.99 -15.63 -10.89
N PRO A 138 -3.86 -15.19 -10.32
CA PRO A 138 -3.12 -14.02 -10.79
C PRO A 138 -2.54 -14.24 -12.19
N LEU A 139 -2.77 -13.29 -13.10
CA LEU A 139 -2.35 -13.35 -14.52
C LEU A 139 -1.23 -12.35 -14.85
N SER A 140 -0.62 -11.74 -13.84
CA SER A 140 0.49 -10.80 -14.04
C SER A 140 1.43 -10.82 -12.84
N PRO A 141 2.70 -10.38 -13.01
CA PRO A 141 3.60 -10.22 -11.87
C PRO A 141 3.01 -9.33 -10.78
N TYR A 142 2.35 -8.22 -11.14
CA TYR A 142 1.67 -7.35 -10.17
C TYR A 142 0.61 -8.09 -9.35
N ALA A 143 -0.27 -8.84 -10.01
CA ALA A 143 -1.31 -9.61 -9.33
C ALA A 143 -0.71 -10.67 -8.39
N LEU A 144 0.35 -11.36 -8.86
CA LEU A 144 1.08 -12.32 -8.04
C LEU A 144 1.76 -11.65 -6.83
N HIS A 145 2.39 -10.48 -7.01
CA HIS A 145 3.00 -9.74 -5.90
C HIS A 145 1.97 -9.37 -4.84
N LYS A 146 0.76 -8.94 -5.24
CA LYS A 146 -0.32 -8.63 -4.30
C LYS A 146 -0.83 -9.88 -3.57
N LEU A 147 -0.92 -11.01 -4.25
CA LEU A 147 -1.27 -12.29 -3.61
C LEU A 147 -0.19 -12.74 -2.61
N ILE A 148 1.10 -12.63 -2.96
CA ILE A 148 2.21 -12.94 -2.07
C ILE A 148 2.14 -12.06 -0.81
N ALA A 149 1.87 -10.77 -0.96
CA ALA A 149 1.70 -9.85 0.16
C ALA A 149 0.55 -10.26 1.09
N GLU A 150 -0.61 -10.71 0.56
CA GLU A 150 -1.72 -11.25 1.35
C GLU A 150 -1.30 -12.51 2.13
N GLN A 151 -0.58 -13.42 1.48
CA GLN A 151 -0.12 -14.66 2.10
C GLN A 151 0.89 -14.39 3.23
N TYR A 152 1.83 -13.47 3.02
CA TYR A 152 2.73 -13.03 4.08
C TYR A 152 1.97 -12.43 5.26
N ALA A 153 1.06 -11.51 5.03
CA ALA A 153 0.25 -10.88 6.08
C ALA A 153 -0.51 -11.93 6.90
N SER A 154 -1.20 -12.86 6.24
CA SER A 154 -1.91 -13.96 6.89
C SER A 154 -0.97 -14.86 7.71
N LEU A 155 0.22 -15.15 7.17
CA LEU A 155 1.23 -15.96 7.85
C LEU A 155 1.75 -15.26 9.11
N TYR A 156 2.01 -13.94 9.03
CA TYR A 156 2.47 -13.15 10.18
C TYR A 156 1.41 -13.08 11.29
N THR A 157 0.13 -13.01 10.94
CA THR A 157 -0.96 -13.11 11.93
C THR A 157 -0.94 -14.45 12.64
N ARG A 158 -0.83 -15.56 11.89
CA ARG A 158 -0.88 -16.91 12.48
C ARG A 158 0.34 -17.27 13.31
N LEU A 159 1.54 -16.88 12.86
CA LEU A 159 2.79 -17.29 13.50
C LEU A 159 3.23 -16.32 14.60
N TYR A 160 2.98 -15.04 14.43
CA TYR A 160 3.54 -14.01 15.30
C TYR A 160 2.49 -13.16 16.03
N GLY A 161 1.20 -13.37 15.75
CA GLY A 161 0.12 -12.62 16.39
C GLY A 161 -0.02 -11.17 15.91
N LEU A 162 0.71 -10.75 14.85
CA LEU A 162 0.55 -9.43 14.26
C LEU A 162 -0.81 -9.35 13.56
N GLU A 163 -1.72 -8.49 14.05
CA GLU A 163 -3.01 -8.33 13.38
C GLU A 163 -2.84 -7.72 11.98
N THR A 164 -3.31 -8.41 10.95
CA THR A 164 -3.24 -7.92 9.57
C THR A 164 -4.59 -7.96 8.88
N VAL A 165 -4.84 -6.98 7.99
CA VAL A 165 -6.02 -6.91 7.12
C VAL A 165 -5.56 -6.58 5.71
N SER A 166 -5.95 -7.41 4.72
CA SER A 166 -5.68 -7.16 3.31
C SER A 166 -6.96 -6.75 2.59
N LEU A 167 -6.97 -5.55 2.00
CA LEU A 167 -8.14 -4.99 1.30
C LEU A 167 -7.95 -5.12 -0.20
N ARG A 168 -8.76 -5.94 -0.86
CA ARG A 168 -8.73 -6.15 -2.32
C ARG A 168 -9.44 -5.00 -3.02
N PHE A 169 -8.70 -3.92 -3.29
CA PHE A 169 -9.25 -2.77 -4.00
C PHE A 169 -9.61 -3.12 -5.43
N PHE A 170 -10.80 -2.67 -5.86
CA PHE A 170 -11.19 -2.55 -7.25
C PHE A 170 -10.73 -1.20 -7.80
N ASN A 171 -11.35 -0.72 -8.88
CA ASN A 171 -10.98 0.57 -9.47
C ASN A 171 -11.35 1.72 -8.52
N VAL A 172 -10.33 2.38 -8.01
CA VAL A 172 -10.47 3.58 -7.18
C VAL A 172 -10.27 4.81 -8.08
N PHE A 173 -11.09 5.84 -7.89
CA PHE A 173 -10.99 7.10 -8.62
C PHE A 173 -11.25 8.28 -7.69
N GLY A 174 -10.74 9.45 -8.04
CA GLY A 174 -10.96 10.67 -7.27
C GLY A 174 -9.88 11.74 -7.44
N PRO A 175 -9.97 12.83 -6.67
CA PRO A 175 -8.97 13.91 -6.69
C PRO A 175 -7.55 13.39 -6.44
N ARG A 176 -6.54 14.07 -6.98
CA ARG A 176 -5.12 13.69 -6.92
C ARG A 176 -4.76 12.41 -7.68
N GLN A 177 -5.69 11.78 -8.39
CA GLN A 177 -5.36 10.73 -9.33
C GLN A 177 -4.65 11.33 -10.54
N SER A 178 -3.49 10.77 -10.92
CA SER A 178 -2.74 11.28 -12.08
C SER A 178 -3.50 10.99 -13.39
N PRO A 179 -3.82 12.02 -14.20
CA PRO A 179 -4.49 11.81 -15.50
C PRO A 179 -3.67 10.99 -16.48
N GLY A 180 -2.33 11.06 -16.38
CA GLY A 180 -1.39 10.30 -17.22
C GLY A 180 -1.19 8.86 -16.78
N SER A 181 -1.88 8.39 -15.76
CA SER A 181 -1.84 6.98 -15.38
C SER A 181 -2.57 6.16 -16.44
N GLN A 182 -1.90 5.19 -17.05
CA GLN A 182 -2.52 4.20 -17.96
C GLN A 182 -3.64 3.38 -17.31
N TYR A 183 -3.86 3.58 -16.02
CA TYR A 183 -4.90 2.99 -15.17
C TYR A 183 -5.91 4.00 -14.66
N SER A 184 -5.84 5.23 -15.17
CA SER A 184 -6.93 6.16 -15.01
C SER A 184 -8.16 5.49 -15.61
N GLY A 185 -9.06 4.99 -14.77
CA GLY A 185 -10.31 4.41 -15.25
C GLY A 185 -11.06 5.43 -16.10
N VAL A 186 -12.03 4.98 -16.87
CA VAL A 186 -12.86 5.80 -17.77
C VAL A 186 -13.30 7.12 -17.10
N ILE A 187 -13.61 7.10 -15.81
CA ILE A 187 -14.06 8.28 -15.03
C ILE A 187 -12.98 9.37 -14.98
N SER A 188 -11.73 9.05 -14.69
CA SER A 188 -10.66 10.06 -14.63
C SER A 188 -10.27 10.62 -15.98
N LEU A 189 -10.53 9.89 -17.09
CA LEU A 189 -10.33 10.39 -18.45
C LEU A 189 -11.45 11.35 -18.89
N PHE A 190 -12.67 11.19 -18.34
CA PHE A 190 -13.79 12.10 -18.67
C PHE A 190 -13.86 13.34 -17.78
N THR A 191 -13.11 13.39 -16.67
CA THR A 191 -13.11 14.51 -15.72
C THR A 191 -11.85 15.37 -15.80
N ALA A 192 -10.91 15.03 -16.67
CA ALA A 192 -9.70 15.80 -16.98
C ALA A 192 -9.95 16.71 -18.20
#